data_3dd5ba23b13031b09ba0eac3531ace63
#
_entry.id   3dd5ba23b13031b09ba0eac3531ace63
#
_cell.length_a   1.000
_cell.length_b   1.000
_cell.length_c   1.000
_cell.angle_alpha   90.00
_cell.angle_beta   90.00
_cell.angle_gamma   90.00
#
_symmetry.space_group_name_H-M   'P 1'
#
loop_
_entity.id
_entity.type
_entity.pdbx_description
1 polymer ?
#
loop_
_entity_poly.entity_id
_entity_poly.type
_entity_poly.pdbx_seq_one_letter_code
_entity_poly.pdbx_strand_id
1 'polypeptide(L)'
;MTGVQTCALPILKAKGRDIISLSAGEPDFDTPQNIKDAAVKALAAGKTKYTDVDGIPELKAAICAKFQRENGVTYKPSQISAGTGGKQVLYNALLATLNPGDEVIIPAPCWVSYADIVILGGGKPVFVETKAEDGFILQPAALEAAITPKTKWLIFNAPSNPTGAAYSREAVKALTDVLMRHKHVWLLTDDMYEHLIYDGLKFVTPVAVEPGLYDRTLTMNGLSKAYCMTGWRLGYAGGPEILIKAMCKLQSQSTSNPSSITQWAAVEALNGPQDFIARNNAEFVKRRDLVVSMLNQAKGLTCPKPQGAFYVYPSCAGAIGKTSAKGVKINSDEDFFTALLEEEGVACVHGAAFAGSPAFRISYATSTATLEEACKRIQRFCGNLK
;
A
#
# COMPACT_ATOMS: atom_id res chain seq x y z
N MET A 1 -3.68 8.74 -6.28
CA MET A 1 -4.13 10.16 -6.36
C MET A 1 -4.31 10.46 -7.83
N THR A 2 -5.51 10.82 -8.24
CA THR A 2 -5.72 11.33 -9.60
C THR A 2 -4.94 12.64 -9.74
N GLY A 3 -4.35 12.92 -10.91
CA GLY A 3 -3.51 14.10 -11.13
C GLY A 3 -4.18 15.44 -10.80
N VAL A 4 -5.52 15.50 -10.86
CA VAL A 4 -6.34 16.66 -10.49
C VAL A 4 -6.21 17.03 -9.00
N GLN A 5 -6.16 16.03 -8.09
CA GLN A 5 -6.07 16.29 -6.64
C GLN A 5 -4.69 16.81 -6.22
N THR A 6 -3.63 16.33 -6.86
CA THR A 6 -2.27 16.76 -6.54
C THR A 6 -2.00 18.23 -6.89
N CYS A 7 -2.68 18.77 -7.90
CA CYS A 7 -2.56 20.15 -8.32
C CYS A 7 -3.54 21.09 -7.60
N ALA A 8 -4.75 20.61 -7.26
CA ALA A 8 -5.79 21.46 -6.65
C ALA A 8 -5.46 21.88 -5.20
N LEU A 9 -4.90 20.97 -4.38
CA LEU A 9 -4.63 21.26 -2.96
C LEU A 9 -3.63 22.41 -2.75
N PRO A 10 -2.46 22.46 -3.42
CA PRO A 10 -1.54 23.58 -3.33
C PRO A 10 -2.18 24.90 -3.77
N ILE A 11 -2.99 24.88 -4.84
CA ILE A 11 -3.69 26.06 -5.35
C ILE A 11 -4.70 26.60 -4.32
N LEU A 12 -5.48 25.72 -3.70
CA LEU A 12 -6.46 26.11 -2.69
C LEU A 12 -5.79 26.69 -1.43
N LYS A 13 -4.69 26.06 -0.99
CA LYS A 13 -3.87 26.57 0.13
C LYS A 13 -3.24 27.93 -0.20
N ALA A 14 -2.72 28.10 -1.41
CA ALA A 14 -2.15 29.38 -1.86
C ALA A 14 -3.20 30.51 -1.92
N LYS A 15 -4.48 30.16 -2.09
CA LYS A 15 -5.62 31.11 -1.99
C LYS A 15 -6.04 31.39 -0.55
N GLY A 16 -5.27 30.98 0.45
CA GLY A 16 -5.56 31.20 1.88
C GLY A 16 -6.66 30.31 2.46
N ARG A 17 -7.08 29.25 1.77
CA ARG A 17 -8.08 28.32 2.32
C ARG A 17 -7.44 27.40 3.36
N ASP A 18 -8.11 27.22 4.49
CA ASP A 18 -7.74 26.25 5.52
C ASP A 18 -8.13 24.84 5.08
N ILE A 19 -7.15 24.10 4.55
CA ILE A 19 -7.34 22.73 4.04
C ILE A 19 -6.58 21.73 4.89
N ILE A 20 -7.33 20.79 5.47
CA ILE A 20 -6.77 19.59 6.13
C ILE A 20 -6.69 18.48 5.09
N SER A 21 -5.47 18.01 4.81
CA SER A 21 -5.25 16.92 3.85
C SER A 21 -5.05 15.58 4.58
N LEU A 22 -5.98 14.65 4.36
CA LEU A 22 -5.91 13.25 4.82
C LEU A 22 -5.70 12.28 3.65
N SER A 23 -5.24 12.79 2.50
CA SER A 23 -5.03 12.01 1.27
C SER A 23 -3.63 11.38 1.18
N ALA A 24 -2.64 11.88 1.94
CA ALA A 24 -1.26 11.43 1.87
C ALA A 24 -1.11 9.99 2.38
N GLY A 25 -0.41 9.17 1.60
CA GLY A 25 -0.12 7.79 1.98
C GLY A 25 1.28 7.64 2.57
N GLU A 26 1.65 8.49 3.55
CA GLU A 26 2.96 8.44 4.21
C GLU A 26 2.85 8.67 5.72
N PRO A 27 3.74 8.04 6.52
CA PRO A 27 3.83 8.30 7.96
C PRO A 27 4.23 9.76 8.20
N ASP A 28 3.72 10.35 9.29
CA ASP A 28 4.09 11.68 9.77
C ASP A 28 5.29 11.67 10.72
N PHE A 29 5.80 10.50 11.04
CA PHE A 29 7.02 10.34 11.83
C PHE A 29 8.27 10.53 10.96
N ASP A 30 9.31 11.10 11.55
CA ASP A 30 10.62 11.20 10.90
C ASP A 30 11.30 9.83 10.75
N THR A 31 12.15 9.72 9.73
CA THR A 31 13.10 8.60 9.62
C THR A 31 13.95 8.51 10.88
N PRO A 32 14.10 7.33 11.51
CA PRO A 32 14.90 7.14 12.73
C PRO A 32 16.34 7.63 12.60
N GLN A 33 16.88 8.16 13.70
CA GLN A 33 18.18 8.84 13.69
C GLN A 33 19.33 7.93 13.26
N ASN A 34 19.37 6.68 13.73
CA ASN A 34 20.39 5.70 13.33
C ASN A 34 20.43 5.48 11.79
N ILE A 35 19.28 5.48 11.15
CA ILE A 35 19.17 5.33 9.68
C ILE A 35 19.71 6.59 8.97
N LYS A 36 19.36 7.78 9.47
CA LYS A 36 19.90 9.06 8.96
C LYS A 36 21.42 9.12 9.13
N ASP A 37 21.94 8.71 10.29
CA ASP A 37 23.36 8.69 10.58
C ASP A 37 24.13 7.72 9.67
N ALA A 38 23.53 6.57 9.33
CA ALA A 38 24.11 5.63 8.37
C ALA A 38 24.23 6.24 6.97
N ALA A 39 23.25 7.03 6.53
CA ALA A 39 23.33 7.75 5.26
C ALA A 39 24.46 8.81 5.29
N VAL A 40 24.58 9.58 6.36
CA VAL A 40 25.65 10.57 6.54
C VAL A 40 27.02 9.89 6.52
N LYS A 41 27.19 8.76 7.21
CA LYS A 41 28.42 7.95 7.17
C LYS A 41 28.75 7.46 5.76
N ALA A 42 27.73 6.97 5.02
CA ALA A 42 27.92 6.52 3.65
C ALA A 42 28.39 7.67 2.74
N LEU A 43 27.78 8.85 2.89
CA LEU A 43 28.18 10.05 2.15
C LEU A 43 29.63 10.44 2.48
N ALA A 44 30.00 10.52 3.76
CA ALA A 44 31.34 10.83 4.22
C ALA A 44 32.40 9.80 3.75
N ALA A 45 32.00 8.52 3.62
CA ALA A 45 32.85 7.44 3.13
C ALA A 45 32.91 7.38 1.59
N GLY A 46 32.35 8.35 0.87
CA GLY A 46 32.40 8.43 -0.60
C GLY A 46 31.58 7.34 -1.29
N LYS A 47 30.55 6.77 -0.65
CA LYS A 47 29.64 5.78 -1.26
C LYS A 47 28.65 6.44 -2.24
N THR A 48 29.19 7.12 -3.24
CA THR A 48 28.45 8.00 -4.17
C THR A 48 28.59 7.57 -5.64
N LYS A 49 29.03 6.35 -5.89
CA LYS A 49 29.23 5.80 -7.22
C LYS A 49 28.10 4.83 -7.60
N TYR A 50 28.04 4.45 -8.87
CA TYR A 50 27.17 3.39 -9.33
C TYR A 50 27.43 2.08 -8.56
N THR A 51 26.36 1.35 -8.33
CA THR A 51 26.39 0.00 -7.72
C THR A 51 25.84 -1.02 -8.70
N ASP A 52 25.78 -2.28 -8.28
CA ASP A 52 24.99 -3.27 -9.00
C ASP A 52 23.53 -2.78 -9.12
N VAL A 53 22.92 -3.07 -10.26
CA VAL A 53 21.58 -2.56 -10.63
C VAL A 53 20.53 -2.99 -9.61
N ASP A 54 20.61 -4.22 -9.12
CA ASP A 54 19.67 -4.83 -8.19
C ASP A 54 20.09 -4.70 -6.71
N GLY A 55 21.10 -3.86 -6.42
CA GLY A 55 21.54 -3.50 -5.07
C GLY A 55 22.90 -4.04 -4.67
N ILE A 56 23.55 -3.36 -3.70
CA ILE A 56 24.86 -3.77 -3.16
C ILE A 56 24.76 -5.11 -2.43
N PRO A 57 25.85 -5.90 -2.38
CA PRO A 57 25.87 -7.20 -1.69
C PRO A 57 25.40 -7.13 -0.24
N GLU A 58 25.80 -6.08 0.49
CA GLU A 58 25.43 -5.86 1.89
C GLU A 58 23.91 -5.66 2.06
N LEU A 59 23.27 -4.93 1.13
CA LEU A 59 21.83 -4.75 1.14
C LEU A 59 21.10 -6.06 0.84
N LYS A 60 21.55 -6.81 -0.17
CA LYS A 60 20.96 -8.12 -0.48
C LYS A 60 21.07 -9.09 0.69
N ALA A 61 22.21 -9.12 1.38
CA ALA A 61 22.40 -9.93 2.58
C ALA A 61 21.45 -9.50 3.71
N ALA A 62 21.29 -8.19 3.94
CA ALA A 62 20.37 -7.66 4.95
C ALA A 62 18.90 -8.01 4.62
N ILE A 63 18.50 -7.94 3.36
CA ILE A 63 17.16 -8.33 2.90
C ILE A 63 16.94 -9.83 3.08
N CYS A 64 17.90 -10.70 2.72
CA CYS A 64 17.81 -12.14 2.98
C CYS A 64 17.65 -12.45 4.47
N ALA A 65 18.46 -11.81 5.32
CA ALA A 65 18.39 -11.96 6.77
C ALA A 65 17.02 -11.52 7.33
N LYS A 66 16.48 -10.40 6.82
CA LYS A 66 15.14 -9.91 7.18
C LYS A 66 14.05 -10.91 6.81
N PHE A 67 14.03 -11.41 5.58
CA PHE A 67 13.03 -12.39 5.15
C PHE A 67 13.08 -13.66 6.00
N GLN A 68 14.27 -14.14 6.31
CA GLN A 68 14.43 -15.31 7.17
C GLN A 68 13.95 -15.04 8.61
N ARG A 69 14.37 -13.92 9.20
CA ARG A 69 14.08 -13.57 10.60
C ARG A 69 12.61 -13.26 10.85
N GLU A 70 11.98 -12.52 9.93
CA GLU A 70 10.65 -11.94 10.15
C GLU A 70 9.54 -12.70 9.42
N ASN A 71 9.85 -13.27 8.26
CA ASN A 71 8.86 -13.96 7.43
C ASN A 71 9.05 -15.48 7.36
N GLY A 72 10.18 -16.02 7.87
CA GLY A 72 10.49 -17.45 7.80
C GLY A 72 10.77 -17.95 6.38
N VAL A 73 11.14 -17.06 5.47
CA VAL A 73 11.41 -17.38 4.06
C VAL A 73 12.89 -17.19 3.74
N THR A 74 13.52 -18.23 3.18
CA THR A 74 14.94 -18.17 2.81
C THR A 74 15.11 -17.88 1.34
N TYR A 75 15.74 -16.72 1.04
CA TYR A 75 16.18 -16.35 -0.30
C TYR A 75 17.70 -16.33 -0.38
N LYS A 76 18.24 -16.60 -1.58
CA LYS A 76 19.67 -16.37 -1.91
C LYS A 76 19.84 -14.92 -2.38
N PRO A 77 21.04 -14.31 -2.28
CA PRO A 77 21.30 -12.98 -2.82
C PRO A 77 20.94 -12.82 -4.31
N SER A 78 21.10 -13.87 -5.13
CA SER A 78 20.69 -13.89 -6.54
C SER A 78 19.17 -13.87 -6.77
N GLN A 79 18.40 -14.06 -5.71
CA GLN A 79 16.93 -14.01 -5.70
C GLN A 79 16.38 -12.68 -5.14
N ILE A 80 17.24 -11.69 -4.90
CA ILE A 80 16.88 -10.37 -4.37
C ILE A 80 17.03 -9.31 -5.45
N SER A 81 16.05 -8.40 -5.52
CA SER A 81 16.11 -7.19 -6.32
C SER A 81 15.73 -5.99 -5.47
N ALA A 82 16.56 -4.95 -5.48
CA ALA A 82 16.24 -3.66 -4.90
C ALA A 82 15.95 -2.64 -6.01
N GLY A 83 14.93 -1.82 -5.83
CA GLY A 83 14.50 -0.81 -6.78
C GLY A 83 14.23 0.55 -6.12
N THR A 84 13.99 1.57 -6.94
CA THR A 84 13.69 2.95 -6.50
C THR A 84 12.26 3.05 -5.95
N GLY A 85 12.06 2.45 -4.78
CA GLY A 85 10.77 2.26 -4.11
C GLY A 85 10.01 1.02 -4.59
N GLY A 86 9.07 0.53 -3.76
CA GLY A 86 8.27 -0.66 -4.08
C GLY A 86 7.51 -0.54 -5.41
N LYS A 87 7.08 0.68 -5.78
CA LYS A 87 6.41 0.91 -7.08
C LYS A 87 7.27 0.48 -8.27
N GLN A 88 8.58 0.75 -8.26
CA GLN A 88 9.46 0.32 -9.33
C GLN A 88 9.62 -1.20 -9.34
N VAL A 89 9.70 -1.84 -8.17
CA VAL A 89 9.77 -3.30 -8.08
C VAL A 89 8.55 -3.95 -8.73
N LEU A 90 7.35 -3.47 -8.41
CA LEU A 90 6.10 -3.92 -9.03
C LEU A 90 6.09 -3.67 -10.54
N TYR A 91 6.47 -2.45 -10.94
CA TYR A 91 6.55 -2.05 -12.35
C TYR A 91 7.48 -2.98 -13.13
N ASN A 92 8.68 -3.23 -12.62
CA ASN A 92 9.65 -4.12 -13.28
C ASN A 92 9.14 -5.55 -13.41
N ALA A 93 8.49 -6.09 -12.37
CA ALA A 93 7.96 -7.46 -12.40
C ALA A 93 6.87 -7.63 -13.45
N LEU A 94 5.90 -6.71 -13.49
CA LEU A 94 4.78 -6.76 -14.42
C LEU A 94 5.24 -6.50 -15.86
N LEU A 95 6.08 -5.49 -16.11
CA LEU A 95 6.59 -5.21 -17.45
C LEU A 95 7.52 -6.31 -17.99
N ALA A 96 8.24 -7.00 -17.11
CA ALA A 96 9.12 -8.10 -17.52
C ALA A 96 8.35 -9.39 -17.90
N THR A 97 7.07 -9.51 -17.53
CA THR A 97 6.36 -10.78 -17.61
C THR A 97 5.02 -10.74 -18.35
N LEU A 98 4.40 -9.57 -18.47
CA LEU A 98 3.11 -9.43 -19.13
C LEU A 98 3.27 -9.36 -20.64
N ASN A 99 2.35 -10.02 -21.33
CA ASN A 99 2.12 -9.92 -22.77
C ASN A 99 0.70 -9.42 -23.04
N PRO A 100 0.42 -8.88 -24.24
CA PRO A 100 -0.94 -8.50 -24.62
C PRO A 100 -1.93 -9.64 -24.43
N GLY A 101 -2.97 -9.37 -23.63
CA GLY A 101 -4.04 -10.33 -23.32
C GLY A 101 -3.84 -11.14 -22.04
N ASP A 102 -2.67 -11.08 -21.39
CA ASP A 102 -2.49 -11.64 -20.05
C ASP A 102 -3.39 -10.93 -19.04
N GLU A 103 -4.05 -11.69 -18.18
CA GLU A 103 -4.92 -11.16 -17.12
C GLU A 103 -4.20 -11.11 -15.78
N VAL A 104 -4.46 -10.05 -15.02
CA VAL A 104 -3.93 -9.86 -13.65
C VAL A 104 -5.10 -9.66 -12.71
N ILE A 105 -5.30 -10.60 -11.79
CA ILE A 105 -6.32 -10.52 -10.76
C ILE A 105 -5.90 -9.53 -9.69
N ILE A 106 -6.78 -8.60 -9.35
CA ILE A 106 -6.56 -7.55 -8.34
C ILE A 106 -7.78 -7.51 -7.42
N PRO A 107 -7.67 -7.92 -6.15
CA PRO A 107 -8.73 -7.72 -5.16
C PRO A 107 -9.02 -6.24 -5.00
N ALA A 108 -10.28 -5.84 -5.13
CA ALA A 108 -10.74 -4.46 -5.01
C ALA A 108 -11.60 -4.28 -3.74
N PRO A 109 -11.51 -3.15 -3.03
CA PRO A 109 -10.73 -1.94 -3.33
C PRO A 109 -9.22 -2.15 -3.27
N CYS A 110 -8.45 -1.50 -4.16
CA CYS A 110 -7.03 -1.73 -4.30
C CYS A 110 -6.24 -0.42 -4.52
N TRP A 111 -4.94 -0.47 -4.32
CA TRP A 111 -4.09 0.67 -4.61
C TRP A 111 -4.14 1.05 -6.10
N VAL A 112 -4.40 2.33 -6.36
CA VAL A 112 -4.66 2.90 -7.70
C VAL A 112 -3.62 2.51 -8.77
N SER A 113 -2.35 2.32 -8.37
CA SER A 113 -1.27 2.07 -9.31
C SER A 113 -1.23 0.64 -9.85
N TYR A 114 -1.91 -0.33 -9.23
CA TYR A 114 -1.84 -1.71 -9.73
C TYR A 114 -2.43 -1.85 -11.13
N ALA A 115 -3.65 -1.35 -11.33
CA ALA A 115 -4.32 -1.42 -12.63
C ALA A 115 -3.54 -0.67 -13.71
N ASP A 116 -3.06 0.54 -13.40
CA ASP A 116 -2.31 1.36 -14.35
C ASP A 116 -1.00 0.67 -14.78
N ILE A 117 -0.27 0.05 -13.84
CA ILE A 117 0.96 -0.69 -14.16
C ILE A 117 0.65 -1.93 -15.02
N VAL A 118 -0.44 -2.65 -14.74
CA VAL A 118 -0.87 -3.79 -15.55
C VAL A 118 -1.16 -3.34 -16.99
N ILE A 119 -1.89 -2.24 -17.17
CA ILE A 119 -2.21 -1.67 -18.48
C ILE A 119 -0.94 -1.25 -19.22
N LEU A 120 -0.02 -0.56 -18.53
CA LEU A 120 1.28 -0.17 -19.08
C LEU A 120 2.12 -1.37 -19.51
N GLY A 121 1.99 -2.51 -18.82
CA GLY A 121 2.64 -3.78 -19.19
C GLY A 121 1.94 -4.51 -20.34
N GLY A 122 0.83 -3.99 -20.88
CA GLY A 122 0.04 -4.61 -21.94
C GLY A 122 -0.96 -5.66 -21.45
N GLY A 123 -1.07 -5.86 -20.12
CA GLY A 123 -2.01 -6.79 -19.51
C GLY A 123 -3.39 -6.18 -19.30
N LYS A 124 -4.33 -7.02 -18.87
CA LYS A 124 -5.70 -6.67 -18.54
C LYS A 124 -5.93 -6.82 -17.03
N PRO A 125 -6.23 -5.75 -16.28
CA PRO A 125 -6.64 -5.88 -14.88
C PRO A 125 -8.01 -6.55 -14.78
N VAL A 126 -8.12 -7.51 -13.86
CA VAL A 126 -9.37 -8.22 -13.52
C VAL A 126 -9.65 -7.96 -12.05
N PHE A 127 -10.58 -7.05 -11.78
CA PHE A 127 -10.95 -6.72 -10.40
C PHE A 127 -11.86 -7.79 -9.81
N VAL A 128 -11.54 -8.21 -8.58
CA VAL A 128 -12.39 -9.09 -7.77
C VAL A 128 -12.83 -8.31 -6.55
N GLU A 129 -14.12 -8.01 -6.50
CA GLU A 129 -14.70 -7.21 -5.42
C GLU A 129 -14.59 -7.93 -4.07
N THR A 130 -14.16 -7.19 -3.04
CA THR A 130 -14.22 -7.59 -1.63
C THR A 130 -15.18 -6.69 -0.88
N LYS A 131 -15.86 -7.23 0.14
CA LYS A 131 -16.94 -6.54 0.81
C LYS A 131 -16.56 -6.10 2.22
N ALA A 132 -17.12 -4.98 2.66
CA ALA A 132 -16.90 -4.46 4.01
C ALA A 132 -17.43 -5.41 5.10
N GLU A 133 -18.54 -6.11 4.83
CA GLU A 133 -19.15 -7.12 5.71
C GLU A 133 -18.23 -8.32 5.96
N ASP A 134 -17.37 -8.65 4.99
CA ASP A 134 -16.33 -9.69 5.07
C ASP A 134 -14.97 -9.12 5.51
N GLY A 135 -14.91 -7.88 6.01
CA GLY A 135 -13.67 -7.21 6.39
C GLY A 135 -12.74 -6.89 5.21
N PHE A 136 -13.27 -6.80 3.99
CA PHE A 136 -12.52 -6.66 2.74
C PHE A 136 -11.54 -7.82 2.47
N ILE A 137 -11.88 -9.02 2.92
CA ILE A 137 -11.11 -10.23 2.70
C ILE A 137 -11.53 -10.89 1.37
N LEU A 138 -10.58 -11.12 0.48
CA LEU A 138 -10.81 -11.88 -0.75
C LEU A 138 -11.29 -13.30 -0.39
N GLN A 139 -12.44 -13.68 -0.93
CA GLN A 139 -13.01 -15.00 -0.70
C GLN A 139 -12.42 -16.03 -1.68
N PRO A 140 -12.06 -17.25 -1.23
CA PRO A 140 -11.48 -18.28 -2.10
C PRO A 140 -12.35 -18.62 -3.32
N ALA A 141 -13.67 -18.67 -3.15
CA ALA A 141 -14.60 -18.93 -4.25
C ALA A 141 -14.58 -17.82 -5.31
N ALA A 142 -14.45 -16.55 -4.89
CA ALA A 142 -14.35 -15.43 -5.81
C ALA A 142 -13.00 -15.42 -6.56
N LEU A 143 -11.92 -15.81 -5.90
CA LEU A 143 -10.61 -16.00 -6.56
C LEU A 143 -10.69 -17.12 -7.59
N GLU A 144 -11.23 -18.29 -7.22
CA GLU A 144 -11.39 -19.44 -8.13
C GLU A 144 -12.18 -19.07 -9.38
N ALA A 145 -13.30 -18.36 -9.21
CA ALA A 145 -14.16 -17.94 -10.31
C ALA A 145 -13.50 -16.91 -11.25
N ALA A 146 -12.54 -16.14 -10.76
CA ALA A 146 -11.85 -15.14 -11.56
C ALA A 146 -10.66 -15.69 -12.36
N ILE A 147 -10.15 -16.87 -12.02
CA ILE A 147 -9.00 -17.48 -12.70
C ILE A 147 -9.44 -18.03 -14.06
N THR A 148 -8.70 -17.65 -15.09
CA THR A 148 -8.85 -18.15 -16.47
C THR A 148 -7.52 -18.70 -16.99
N PRO A 149 -7.48 -19.38 -18.13
CA PRO A 149 -6.22 -19.78 -18.77
C PRO A 149 -5.29 -18.59 -19.13
N LYS A 150 -5.81 -17.37 -19.17
CA LYS A 150 -5.05 -16.13 -19.42
C LYS A 150 -4.55 -15.46 -18.17
N THR A 151 -4.97 -15.91 -16.99
CA THR A 151 -4.54 -15.32 -15.72
C THR A 151 -3.05 -15.54 -15.53
N LYS A 152 -2.27 -14.46 -15.50
CA LYS A 152 -0.83 -14.49 -15.31
C LYS A 152 -0.45 -14.27 -13.85
N TRP A 153 -1.08 -13.29 -13.19
CA TRP A 153 -0.76 -12.86 -11.84
C TRP A 153 -2.01 -12.71 -10.97
N LEU A 154 -1.85 -13.03 -9.68
CA LEU A 154 -2.64 -12.45 -8.61
C LEU A 154 -1.76 -11.42 -7.90
N ILE A 155 -2.22 -10.16 -7.77
CA ILE A 155 -1.61 -9.16 -6.88
C ILE A 155 -2.32 -9.24 -5.55
N PHE A 156 -1.59 -9.54 -4.49
CA PHE A 156 -2.11 -9.68 -3.14
C PHE A 156 -1.43 -8.67 -2.21
N ASN A 157 -2.19 -7.70 -1.71
CA ASN A 157 -1.70 -6.67 -0.79
C ASN A 157 -2.36 -6.79 0.58
N ALA A 158 -1.58 -7.17 1.59
CA ALA A 158 -2.04 -7.30 2.96
C ALA A 158 -0.91 -6.92 3.95
N PRO A 159 -1.16 -6.05 4.94
CA PRO A 159 -2.36 -5.20 5.07
C PRO A 159 -2.60 -4.30 3.87
N SER A 160 -3.87 -4.07 3.52
CA SER A 160 -4.25 -3.45 2.25
C SER A 160 -4.25 -1.92 2.30
N ASN A 161 -3.87 -1.32 1.21
CA ASN A 161 -4.21 0.04 0.84
C ASN A 161 -5.30 -0.04 -0.27
N PRO A 162 -6.55 0.45 -0.03
CA PRO A 162 -6.93 1.51 0.92
C PRO A 162 -7.62 1.02 2.20
N THR A 163 -7.99 -0.24 2.35
CA THR A 163 -8.95 -0.69 3.35
C THR A 163 -8.36 -0.93 4.74
N GLY A 164 -7.04 -1.13 4.83
CA GLY A 164 -6.39 -1.59 6.05
C GLY A 164 -6.71 -3.05 6.42
N ALA A 165 -7.34 -3.80 5.52
CA ALA A 165 -7.65 -5.20 5.72
C ALA A 165 -6.38 -6.03 5.90
N ALA A 166 -6.36 -6.88 6.90
CA ALA A 166 -5.29 -7.82 7.17
C ALA A 166 -5.86 -9.23 7.25
N TYR A 167 -5.07 -10.22 6.87
CA TYR A 167 -5.53 -11.61 6.71
C TYR A 167 -4.97 -12.49 7.82
N SER A 168 -5.80 -13.37 8.36
CA SER A 168 -5.32 -14.45 9.23
C SER A 168 -4.54 -15.50 8.42
N ARG A 169 -3.75 -16.32 9.10
CA ARG A 169 -3.02 -17.43 8.47
C ARG A 169 -3.96 -18.36 7.73
N GLU A 170 -5.13 -18.65 8.29
CA GLU A 170 -6.15 -19.52 7.72
C GLU A 170 -6.75 -18.90 6.44
N ALA A 171 -7.03 -17.59 6.45
CA ALA A 171 -7.52 -16.89 5.27
C ALA A 171 -6.48 -16.90 4.14
N VAL A 172 -5.21 -16.66 4.45
CA VAL A 172 -4.11 -16.77 3.47
C VAL A 172 -3.99 -18.21 2.96
N LYS A 173 -4.08 -19.23 3.85
CA LYS A 173 -4.01 -20.65 3.44
C LYS A 173 -5.13 -20.99 2.46
N ALA A 174 -6.35 -20.57 2.72
CA ALA A 174 -7.48 -20.83 1.83
C ALA A 174 -7.27 -20.25 0.41
N LEU A 175 -6.65 -19.06 0.30
CA LEU A 175 -6.31 -18.47 -1.00
C LEU A 175 -5.15 -19.20 -1.68
N THR A 176 -4.13 -19.58 -0.91
CA THR A 176 -2.98 -20.33 -1.47
C THR A 176 -3.39 -21.71 -1.93
N ASP A 177 -4.38 -22.36 -1.30
CA ASP A 177 -4.95 -23.64 -1.76
C ASP A 177 -5.64 -23.52 -3.13
N VAL A 178 -6.29 -22.38 -3.41
CA VAL A 178 -6.78 -22.07 -4.75
C VAL A 178 -5.61 -22.00 -5.73
N LEU A 179 -4.58 -21.22 -5.42
CA LEU A 179 -3.43 -21.06 -6.31
C LEU A 179 -2.67 -22.37 -6.56
N MET A 180 -2.63 -23.30 -5.60
CA MET A 180 -1.99 -24.60 -5.77
C MET A 180 -2.67 -25.47 -6.83
N ARG A 181 -3.97 -25.27 -7.07
CA ARG A 181 -4.70 -25.92 -8.18
C ARG A 181 -4.40 -25.30 -9.54
N HIS A 182 -4.00 -24.02 -9.58
CA HIS A 182 -3.76 -23.23 -10.79
C HIS A 182 -2.27 -22.90 -10.97
N LYS A 183 -1.47 -23.89 -11.39
CA LYS A 183 -0.01 -23.79 -11.45
C LYS A 183 0.55 -22.71 -12.39
N HIS A 184 -0.27 -22.23 -13.35
CA HIS A 184 0.12 -21.18 -14.29
C HIS A 184 0.03 -19.77 -13.70
N VAL A 185 -0.69 -19.59 -12.59
CA VAL A 185 -0.88 -18.29 -11.94
C VAL A 185 0.30 -18.00 -11.02
N TRP A 186 0.94 -16.87 -11.23
CA TRP A 186 1.99 -16.34 -10.39
C TRP A 186 1.39 -15.47 -9.28
N LEU A 187 2.07 -15.40 -8.14
CA LEU A 187 1.67 -14.56 -7.03
C LEU A 187 2.65 -13.40 -6.86
N LEU A 188 2.14 -12.18 -6.86
CA LEU A 188 2.85 -10.99 -6.43
C LEU A 188 2.25 -10.55 -5.11
N THR A 189 3.00 -10.70 -4.01
CA THR A 189 2.58 -10.21 -2.71
C THR A 189 3.23 -8.87 -2.41
N ASP A 190 2.42 -7.88 -2.05
CA ASP A 190 2.84 -6.55 -1.62
C ASP A 190 2.70 -6.47 -0.10
N ASP A 191 3.81 -6.78 0.59
CA ASP A 191 3.90 -6.87 2.05
C ASP A 191 4.35 -5.54 2.68
N MET A 192 4.19 -4.42 1.97
CA MET A 192 4.69 -3.09 2.36
C MET A 192 4.24 -2.63 3.75
N TYR A 193 3.12 -3.15 4.24
CA TYR A 193 2.54 -2.79 5.54
C TYR A 193 2.67 -3.90 6.59
N GLU A 194 3.52 -4.91 6.39
CA GLU A 194 3.63 -6.09 7.27
C GLU A 194 3.85 -5.75 8.74
N HIS A 195 4.57 -4.68 9.05
CA HIS A 195 4.83 -4.23 10.42
C HIS A 195 3.71 -3.35 11.00
N LEU A 196 2.81 -2.86 10.16
CA LEU A 196 1.67 -2.03 10.57
C LEU A 196 0.44 -2.90 10.71
N ILE A 197 0.42 -3.72 11.75
CA ILE A 197 -0.64 -4.68 12.07
C ILE A 197 -1.00 -4.57 13.55
N TYR A 198 -2.28 -4.73 13.88
CA TYR A 198 -2.84 -4.33 15.15
C TYR A 198 -3.68 -5.44 15.79
N ASP A 199 -4.12 -5.20 17.03
CA ASP A 199 -5.09 -6.02 17.76
C ASP A 199 -4.64 -7.49 17.94
N GLY A 200 -3.32 -7.71 18.04
CA GLY A 200 -2.73 -9.04 18.25
C GLY A 200 -2.70 -9.96 17.04
N LEU A 201 -3.17 -9.48 15.87
CA LEU A 201 -3.03 -10.23 14.63
C LEU A 201 -1.55 -10.32 14.25
N LYS A 202 -1.13 -11.49 13.75
CA LYS A 202 0.24 -11.72 13.28
C LYS A 202 0.26 -11.72 11.77
N PHE A 203 1.15 -10.93 11.21
CA PHE A 203 1.40 -10.94 9.78
C PHE A 203 1.97 -12.28 9.31
N VAL A 204 1.54 -12.73 8.16
CA VAL A 204 2.13 -13.88 7.44
C VAL A 204 2.16 -13.58 5.95
N THR A 205 3.30 -13.85 5.31
CA THR A 205 3.39 -13.79 3.86
C THR A 205 2.92 -15.13 3.24
N PRO A 206 2.26 -15.12 2.07
CA PRO A 206 1.70 -16.32 1.47
C PRO A 206 2.71 -17.46 1.26
N VAL A 207 3.94 -17.14 0.86
CA VAL A 207 4.98 -18.18 0.62
C VAL A 207 5.44 -18.87 1.90
N ALA A 208 5.30 -18.23 3.07
CA ALA A 208 5.56 -18.87 4.36
C ALA A 208 4.39 -19.75 4.84
N VAL A 209 3.20 -19.50 4.31
CA VAL A 209 2.00 -20.32 4.57
C VAL A 209 1.97 -21.54 3.67
N GLU A 210 2.32 -21.35 2.39
CA GLU A 210 2.36 -22.41 1.38
C GLU A 210 3.69 -22.39 0.59
N PRO A 211 4.70 -23.11 1.06
CA PRO A 211 6.02 -23.15 0.41
C PRO A 211 6.01 -23.68 -1.03
N GLY A 212 4.97 -24.41 -1.44
CA GLY A 212 4.79 -24.87 -2.82
C GLY A 212 4.58 -23.73 -3.83
N LEU A 213 4.38 -22.51 -3.35
CA LEU A 213 4.31 -21.31 -4.19
C LEU A 213 5.66 -20.63 -4.42
N TYR A 214 6.74 -21.07 -3.75
CA TYR A 214 8.03 -20.37 -3.72
C TYR A 214 8.58 -20.05 -5.12
N ASP A 215 8.54 -21.00 -6.06
CA ASP A 215 9.10 -20.86 -7.40
C ASP A 215 8.24 -19.99 -8.36
N ARG A 216 7.13 -19.46 -7.89
CA ARG A 216 6.24 -18.57 -8.66
C ARG A 216 5.64 -17.43 -7.84
N THR A 217 6.33 -17.06 -6.76
CA THR A 217 5.95 -15.90 -5.93
C THR A 217 7.04 -14.83 -5.97
N LEU A 218 6.65 -13.59 -6.19
CA LEU A 218 7.45 -12.41 -5.91
C LEU A 218 6.97 -11.81 -4.59
N THR A 219 7.78 -11.89 -3.54
CA THR A 219 7.50 -11.27 -2.25
C THR A 219 8.10 -9.87 -2.22
N MET A 220 7.27 -8.84 -2.45
CA MET A 220 7.68 -7.44 -2.48
C MET A 220 7.50 -6.79 -1.12
N ASN A 221 8.45 -5.94 -0.75
CA ASN A 221 8.44 -5.14 0.46
C ASN A 221 9.23 -3.84 0.28
N GLY A 222 9.40 -3.05 1.33
CA GLY A 222 10.19 -1.83 1.27
C GLY A 222 10.25 -1.08 2.59
N LEU A 223 10.98 0.02 2.60
CA LEU A 223 11.25 0.80 3.80
C LEU A 223 10.33 2.02 3.95
N SER A 224 9.48 2.27 2.96
CA SER A 224 8.70 3.50 2.87
C SER A 224 7.77 3.71 4.07
N LYS A 225 7.15 2.65 4.62
CA LYS A 225 6.05 2.78 5.57
C LYS A 225 6.52 2.58 7.02
N ALA A 226 6.81 1.38 7.43
CA ALA A 226 7.22 1.10 8.81
C ALA A 226 8.49 1.83 9.22
N TYR A 227 9.42 2.06 8.29
CA TYR A 227 10.68 2.75 8.55
C TYR A 227 10.64 4.27 8.31
N CYS A 228 9.47 4.83 7.96
CA CYS A 228 9.29 6.27 7.69
C CYS A 228 10.27 6.81 6.62
N MET A 229 10.44 6.08 5.53
CA MET A 229 11.43 6.34 4.48
C MET A 229 10.80 6.54 3.10
N THR A 230 9.64 7.22 3.03
CA THR A 230 8.94 7.43 1.74
C THR A 230 9.78 8.18 0.72
N GLY A 231 10.46 9.24 1.16
CA GLY A 231 11.33 10.09 0.34
C GLY A 231 12.67 9.45 -0.05
N TRP A 232 13.11 8.41 0.66
CA TRP A 232 14.37 7.72 0.40
C TRP A 232 14.32 6.80 -0.83
N ARG A 233 13.14 6.47 -1.29
CA ARG A 233 12.88 5.70 -2.51
C ARG A 233 13.62 4.36 -2.55
N LEU A 234 13.37 3.46 -1.60
CA LEU A 234 13.88 2.08 -1.63
C LEU A 234 12.78 1.07 -1.35
N GLY A 235 12.62 0.13 -2.28
CA GLY A 235 11.82 -1.08 -2.17
C GLY A 235 12.64 -2.27 -2.62
N TYR A 236 12.21 -3.47 -2.27
CA TYR A 236 12.90 -4.69 -2.63
C TYR A 236 11.93 -5.85 -2.79
N ALA A 237 12.40 -6.91 -3.41
CA ALA A 237 11.67 -8.18 -3.48
C ALA A 237 12.60 -9.37 -3.42
N GLY A 238 12.05 -10.49 -2.91
CA GLY A 238 12.59 -11.83 -3.07
C GLY A 238 11.72 -12.65 -4.01
N GLY A 239 12.32 -13.47 -4.88
CA GLY A 239 11.56 -14.28 -5.83
C GLY A 239 12.42 -15.22 -6.66
N PRO A 240 11.82 -15.95 -7.63
CA PRO A 240 12.55 -16.83 -8.50
C PRO A 240 13.66 -16.12 -9.27
N GLU A 241 14.84 -16.71 -9.34
CA GLU A 241 16.04 -16.07 -9.91
C GLU A 241 15.84 -15.64 -11.38
N ILE A 242 15.07 -16.41 -12.15
CA ILE A 242 14.74 -16.07 -13.54
C ILE A 242 13.95 -14.77 -13.62
N LEU A 243 13.01 -14.54 -12.71
CA LEU A 243 12.22 -13.31 -12.64
C LEU A 243 13.10 -12.13 -12.19
N ILE A 244 13.91 -12.34 -11.14
CA ILE A 244 14.81 -11.30 -10.62
C ILE A 244 15.80 -10.84 -11.72
N LYS A 245 16.35 -11.75 -12.50
CA LYS A 245 17.23 -11.43 -13.65
C LYS A 245 16.50 -10.61 -14.73
N ALA A 246 15.25 -10.97 -15.04
CA ALA A 246 14.44 -10.22 -16.00
C ALA A 246 14.12 -8.80 -15.51
N MET A 247 13.76 -8.65 -14.23
CA MET A 247 13.54 -7.36 -13.58
C MET A 247 14.82 -6.50 -13.59
N CYS A 248 15.96 -7.09 -13.23
CA CYS A 248 17.27 -6.41 -13.25
C CYS A 248 17.63 -5.91 -14.66
N LYS A 249 17.41 -6.73 -15.69
CA LYS A 249 17.63 -6.33 -17.08
C LYS A 249 16.78 -5.14 -17.48
N LEU A 250 15.51 -5.12 -17.10
CA LEU A 250 14.61 -3.98 -17.35
C LEU A 250 15.06 -2.74 -16.59
N GLN A 251 15.41 -2.87 -15.31
CA GLN A 251 15.88 -1.78 -14.46
C GLN A 251 17.16 -1.16 -15.00
N SER A 252 18.08 -1.97 -15.55
CA SER A 252 19.32 -1.46 -16.14
C SER A 252 19.11 -0.53 -17.33
N GLN A 253 17.96 -0.62 -18.01
CA GLN A 253 17.60 0.24 -19.15
C GLN A 253 16.68 1.41 -18.74
N SER A 254 16.36 1.56 -17.46
CA SER A 254 15.51 2.65 -16.98
C SER A 254 16.23 3.52 -15.95
N THR A 255 16.23 3.14 -14.68
CA THR A 255 16.76 3.95 -13.57
C THR A 255 18.17 3.57 -13.14
N SER A 256 18.72 2.45 -13.63
CA SER A 256 19.94 1.83 -13.11
C SER A 256 19.77 1.41 -11.63
N ASN A 257 20.80 1.51 -10.78
CA ASN A 257 20.69 1.15 -9.37
C ASN A 257 19.89 2.18 -8.55
N PRO A 258 19.26 1.77 -7.43
CA PRO A 258 18.77 2.71 -6.44
C PRO A 258 19.91 3.60 -5.89
N SER A 259 19.56 4.75 -5.29
CA SER A 259 20.56 5.65 -4.68
C SER A 259 21.51 4.87 -3.77
N SER A 260 22.80 4.96 -4.02
CA SER A 260 23.85 4.26 -3.27
C SER A 260 23.82 4.62 -1.77
N ILE A 261 23.63 5.91 -1.44
CA ILE A 261 23.52 6.39 -0.06
C ILE A 261 22.28 5.76 0.62
N THR A 262 21.16 5.70 -0.08
CA THR A 262 19.92 5.08 0.42
C THR A 262 20.13 3.59 0.68
N GLN A 263 20.89 2.89 -0.16
CA GLN A 263 21.16 1.47 0.04
C GLN A 263 21.90 1.21 1.37
N TRP A 264 22.89 2.04 1.70
CA TRP A 264 23.62 1.94 2.98
C TRP A 264 22.73 2.28 4.17
N ALA A 265 21.87 3.29 4.05
CA ALA A 265 20.86 3.59 5.08
C ALA A 265 19.88 2.41 5.27
N ALA A 266 19.53 1.73 4.19
CA ALA A 266 18.66 0.56 4.21
C ALA A 266 19.28 -0.65 4.91
N VAL A 267 20.59 -0.85 4.78
CA VAL A 267 21.33 -1.89 5.54
C VAL A 267 21.16 -1.66 7.04
N GLU A 268 21.32 -0.41 7.50
CA GLU A 268 21.08 -0.04 8.90
C GLU A 268 19.60 -0.23 9.29
N ALA A 269 18.67 0.20 8.45
CA ALA A 269 17.24 0.07 8.73
C ALA A 269 16.84 -1.39 8.97
N LEU A 270 17.39 -2.33 8.20
CA LEU A 270 17.05 -3.76 8.29
C LEU A 270 17.78 -4.51 9.40
N ASN A 271 18.99 -4.07 9.78
CA ASN A 271 19.84 -4.76 10.75
C ASN A 271 19.92 -4.06 12.11
N GLY A 272 19.66 -2.76 12.15
CA GLY A 272 19.75 -1.94 13.35
C GLY A 272 18.52 -2.03 14.27
N PRO A 273 18.47 -1.21 15.32
CA PRO A 273 17.35 -1.15 16.28
C PRO A 273 16.03 -0.76 15.57
N GLN A 274 14.94 -1.44 15.91
CA GLN A 274 13.61 -1.25 15.30
C GLN A 274 12.51 -0.94 16.35
N ASP A 275 12.86 -0.57 17.56
CA ASP A 275 11.90 -0.29 18.66
C ASP A 275 10.89 0.82 18.32
N PHE A 276 11.26 1.72 17.38
CA PHE A 276 10.39 2.77 16.91
C PHE A 276 9.14 2.23 16.22
N ILE A 277 9.16 1.03 15.61
CA ILE A 277 8.02 0.41 14.95
C ILE A 277 6.90 0.17 15.96
N ALA A 278 7.22 -0.43 17.11
CA ALA A 278 6.23 -0.68 18.17
C ALA A 278 5.64 0.62 18.73
N ARG A 279 6.47 1.66 18.94
CA ARG A 279 6.01 2.99 19.40
C ARG A 279 5.07 3.64 18.39
N ASN A 280 5.42 3.63 17.11
CA ASN A 280 4.62 4.22 16.04
C ASN A 280 3.29 3.45 15.88
N ASN A 281 3.32 2.12 15.98
CA ASN A 281 2.10 1.29 15.95
C ASN A 281 1.15 1.63 17.10
N ALA A 282 1.67 1.81 18.32
CA ALA A 282 0.85 2.20 19.45
C ALA A 282 0.13 3.54 19.24
N GLU A 283 0.80 4.49 18.58
CA GLU A 283 0.18 5.77 18.22
C GLU A 283 -0.84 5.62 17.08
N PHE A 284 -0.53 4.82 16.06
CA PHE A 284 -1.48 4.53 14.98
C PHE A 284 -2.75 3.84 15.49
N VAL A 285 -2.66 2.95 16.46
CA VAL A 285 -3.84 2.33 17.10
C VAL A 285 -4.75 3.37 17.74
N LYS A 286 -4.19 4.32 18.51
CA LYS A 286 -4.98 5.41 19.13
C LYS A 286 -5.67 6.28 18.08
N ARG A 287 -4.93 6.68 17.04
CA ARG A 287 -5.45 7.51 15.96
C ARG A 287 -6.53 6.79 15.14
N ARG A 288 -6.33 5.50 14.84
CA ARG A 288 -7.32 4.64 14.20
C ARG A 288 -8.63 4.61 14.99
N ASP A 289 -8.53 4.28 16.28
CA ASP A 289 -9.70 4.10 17.14
C ASP A 289 -10.48 5.41 17.29
N LEU A 290 -9.78 6.55 17.40
CA LEU A 290 -10.38 7.89 17.38
C LEU A 290 -11.16 8.13 16.08
N VAL A 291 -10.49 7.96 14.92
CA VAL A 291 -11.08 8.24 13.61
C VAL A 291 -12.27 7.33 13.34
N VAL A 292 -12.16 6.03 13.62
CA VAL A 292 -13.27 5.08 13.45
C VAL A 292 -14.46 5.46 14.33
N SER A 293 -14.22 5.80 15.61
CA SER A 293 -15.27 6.24 16.52
C SER A 293 -16.00 7.49 16.03
N MET A 294 -15.25 8.51 15.62
CA MET A 294 -15.81 9.78 15.17
C MET A 294 -16.57 9.64 13.84
N LEU A 295 -16.03 8.87 12.89
CA LEU A 295 -16.69 8.67 11.59
C LEU A 295 -17.99 7.89 11.71
N ASN A 296 -18.07 6.91 12.61
CA ASN A 296 -19.32 6.17 12.87
C ASN A 296 -20.39 6.99 13.56
N GLN A 297 -20.07 8.18 14.09
CA GLN A 297 -21.05 9.17 14.59
C GLN A 297 -21.52 10.12 13.48
N ALA A 298 -20.87 10.12 12.32
CA ALA A 298 -21.26 10.96 11.19
C ALA A 298 -22.47 10.34 10.46
N LYS A 299 -23.53 11.15 10.27
CA LYS A 299 -24.78 10.67 9.66
C LYS A 299 -24.56 10.18 8.23
N GLY A 300 -24.92 8.94 7.97
CA GLY A 300 -24.81 8.33 6.64
C GLY A 300 -23.43 7.74 6.30
N LEU A 301 -22.49 7.72 7.24
CA LEU A 301 -21.23 7.01 7.11
C LEU A 301 -21.23 5.70 7.89
N THR A 302 -20.46 4.73 7.40
CA THR A 302 -20.13 3.48 8.12
C THR A 302 -18.66 3.21 7.91
N CYS A 303 -17.89 3.16 9.00
CA CYS A 303 -16.45 2.98 8.97
C CYS A 303 -16.06 1.67 9.67
N PRO A 304 -15.71 0.60 8.92
CA PRO A 304 -15.14 -0.59 9.50
C PRO A 304 -13.80 -0.30 10.19
N LYS A 305 -13.52 -1.01 11.28
CA LYS A 305 -12.24 -0.90 12.00
C LYS A 305 -11.17 -1.71 11.28
N PRO A 306 -10.12 -1.10 10.70
CA PRO A 306 -9.06 -1.83 10.02
C PRO A 306 -8.10 -2.50 11.02
N GLN A 307 -7.49 -3.59 10.61
CA GLN A 307 -6.52 -4.33 11.42
C GLN A 307 -5.06 -4.05 11.03
N GLY A 308 -4.83 -3.23 10.01
CA GLY A 308 -3.47 -2.87 9.57
C GLY A 308 -3.41 -1.59 8.76
N ALA A 309 -2.20 -1.27 8.29
CA ALA A 309 -1.83 -0.04 7.60
C ALA A 309 -2.15 1.22 8.45
N PHE A 310 -2.33 2.37 7.83
CA PHE A 310 -2.75 3.62 8.51
C PHE A 310 -3.89 4.31 7.73
N TYR A 311 -4.82 3.51 7.25
CA TYR A 311 -5.99 3.98 6.49
C TYR A 311 -7.28 3.47 7.09
N VAL A 312 -8.34 4.28 6.98
CA VAL A 312 -9.73 3.83 7.08
C VAL A 312 -10.41 4.01 5.73
N TYR A 313 -11.41 3.18 5.47
CA TYR A 313 -12.17 3.19 4.23
C TYR A 313 -13.68 3.19 4.50
N PRO A 314 -14.21 4.35 4.99
CA PRO A 314 -15.62 4.48 5.30
C PRO A 314 -16.49 4.48 4.04
N SER A 315 -17.64 3.81 4.13
CA SER A 315 -18.73 3.95 3.17
C SER A 315 -19.48 5.27 3.39
N CYS A 316 -19.78 5.97 2.29
CA CYS A 316 -20.65 7.15 2.25
C CYS A 316 -22.00 6.85 1.57
N ALA A 317 -22.42 5.60 1.50
CA ALA A 317 -23.66 5.17 0.84
C ALA A 317 -24.90 5.91 1.40
N GLY A 318 -24.95 6.19 2.71
CA GLY A 318 -26.05 6.92 3.31
C GLY A 318 -26.08 8.44 2.99
N ALA A 319 -25.08 8.96 2.29
CA ALA A 319 -25.05 10.32 1.78
C ALA A 319 -25.50 10.42 0.30
N ILE A 320 -25.51 9.31 -0.41
CA ILE A 320 -25.92 9.28 -1.84
C ILE A 320 -27.40 9.65 -1.95
N GLY A 321 -27.72 10.48 -2.92
CA GLY A 321 -29.05 11.03 -3.18
C GLY A 321 -29.39 12.28 -2.40
N LYS A 322 -28.55 12.67 -1.43
CA LYS A 322 -28.73 13.88 -0.61
C LYS A 322 -28.15 15.12 -1.31
N THR A 323 -28.46 16.29 -0.75
CA THR A 323 -27.99 17.59 -1.24
C THR A 323 -27.20 18.29 -0.13
N SER A 324 -26.03 18.82 -0.46
CA SER A 324 -25.19 19.58 0.47
C SER A 324 -25.77 20.95 0.82
N ALA A 325 -25.19 21.62 1.83
CA ALA A 325 -25.62 22.95 2.25
C ALA A 325 -25.49 23.99 1.11
N LYS A 326 -24.52 23.85 0.22
CA LYS A 326 -24.35 24.70 -0.96
C LYS A 326 -25.14 24.26 -2.20
N GLY A 327 -26.01 23.25 -2.06
CA GLY A 327 -26.89 22.81 -3.14
C GLY A 327 -26.28 21.78 -4.10
N VAL A 328 -25.13 21.19 -3.76
CA VAL A 328 -24.51 20.12 -4.57
C VAL A 328 -25.25 18.82 -4.29
N LYS A 329 -25.79 18.20 -5.34
CA LYS A 329 -26.41 16.88 -5.24
C LYS A 329 -25.33 15.80 -5.24
N ILE A 330 -25.35 14.94 -4.24
CA ILE A 330 -24.39 13.85 -4.05
C ILE A 330 -24.89 12.60 -4.79
N ASN A 331 -24.43 12.37 -6.00
CA ASN A 331 -24.80 11.19 -6.79
C ASN A 331 -23.71 10.10 -6.74
N SER A 332 -22.49 10.47 -6.32
CA SER A 332 -21.32 9.60 -6.25
C SER A 332 -20.44 9.94 -5.05
N ASP A 333 -19.48 9.09 -4.74
CA ASP A 333 -18.42 9.38 -3.76
C ASP A 333 -17.48 10.50 -4.24
N GLU A 334 -17.35 10.73 -5.53
CA GLU A 334 -16.61 11.88 -6.09
C GLU A 334 -17.33 13.19 -5.80
N ASP A 335 -18.68 13.24 -5.96
CA ASP A 335 -19.49 14.40 -5.57
C ASP A 335 -19.39 14.67 -4.07
N PHE A 336 -19.48 13.59 -3.25
CA PHE A 336 -19.34 13.70 -1.80
C PHE A 336 -17.98 14.30 -1.42
N PHE A 337 -16.90 13.76 -1.98
CA PHE A 337 -15.55 14.25 -1.72
C PHE A 337 -15.37 15.71 -2.16
N THR A 338 -15.85 16.06 -3.35
CA THR A 338 -15.71 17.41 -3.89
C THR A 338 -16.47 18.43 -3.05
N ALA A 339 -17.71 18.12 -2.66
CA ALA A 339 -18.50 18.98 -1.79
C ALA A 339 -17.87 19.12 -0.39
N LEU A 340 -17.36 18.02 0.20
CA LEU A 340 -16.65 18.04 1.49
C LEU A 340 -15.41 18.95 1.44
N LEU A 341 -14.61 18.86 0.37
CA LEU A 341 -13.44 19.71 0.17
C LEU A 341 -13.85 21.19 0.03
N GLU A 342 -14.88 21.47 -0.76
CA GLU A 342 -15.31 22.83 -1.05
C GLU A 342 -16.07 23.50 0.11
N GLU A 343 -16.76 22.75 0.94
CA GLU A 343 -17.57 23.30 2.04
C GLU A 343 -16.83 23.33 3.37
N GLU A 344 -16.04 22.28 3.66
CA GLU A 344 -15.40 22.07 4.95
C GLU A 344 -13.87 22.06 4.91
N GLY A 345 -13.28 22.10 3.73
CA GLY A 345 -11.82 22.11 3.60
C GLY A 345 -11.14 20.79 3.99
N VAL A 346 -11.80 19.64 3.87
CA VAL A 346 -11.20 18.35 4.14
C VAL A 346 -10.93 17.60 2.84
N ALA A 347 -9.67 17.26 2.61
CA ALA A 347 -9.23 16.49 1.46
C ALA A 347 -8.95 15.04 1.82
N CYS A 348 -9.67 14.12 1.20
CA CYS A 348 -9.45 12.66 1.27
C CYS A 348 -9.35 12.10 -0.17
N VAL A 349 -9.52 10.81 -0.38
CA VAL A 349 -9.49 10.21 -1.72
C VAL A 349 -10.77 9.41 -1.92
N HIS A 350 -11.54 9.71 -2.97
CA HIS A 350 -12.79 9.04 -3.28
C HIS A 350 -12.57 7.56 -3.65
N GLY A 351 -13.57 6.71 -3.38
CA GLY A 351 -13.46 5.27 -3.49
C GLY A 351 -13.34 4.76 -4.92
N ALA A 352 -13.95 5.45 -5.89
CA ALA A 352 -13.87 5.08 -7.30
C ALA A 352 -12.41 5.02 -7.79
N ALA A 353 -11.50 5.85 -7.23
CA ALA A 353 -10.07 5.80 -7.55
C ALA A 353 -9.40 4.48 -7.10
N PHE A 354 -10.01 3.73 -6.18
CA PHE A 354 -9.54 2.45 -5.68
C PHE A 354 -10.36 1.27 -6.20
N ALA A 355 -11.20 1.49 -7.21
CA ALA A 355 -12.18 0.52 -7.72
C ALA A 355 -13.17 0.05 -6.63
N GLY A 356 -13.59 0.93 -5.71
CA GLY A 356 -14.52 0.60 -4.62
C GLY A 356 -15.38 1.80 -4.23
N SER A 357 -16.67 1.80 -4.63
CA SER A 357 -17.66 2.85 -4.38
C SER A 357 -18.92 2.27 -3.77
N PRO A 358 -19.73 3.08 -3.04
CA PRO A 358 -19.48 4.47 -2.64
C PRO A 358 -18.72 4.53 -1.30
N ALA A 359 -17.49 4.98 -1.34
CA ALA A 359 -16.59 5.04 -0.18
C ALA A 359 -15.51 6.11 -0.36
N PHE A 360 -14.65 6.31 0.63
CA PHE A 360 -13.47 7.17 0.52
C PHE A 360 -12.37 6.72 1.48
N ARG A 361 -11.11 6.99 1.12
CA ARG A 361 -9.96 6.69 1.96
C ARG A 361 -9.54 7.91 2.78
N ILE A 362 -9.33 7.70 4.07
CA ILE A 362 -8.65 8.63 4.99
C ILE A 362 -7.35 7.99 5.46
N SER A 363 -6.24 8.73 5.37
CA SER A 363 -5.00 8.40 6.09
C SER A 363 -5.06 9.00 7.47
N TYR A 364 -4.80 8.20 8.51
CA TYR A 364 -4.66 8.71 9.89
C TYR A 364 -3.19 8.88 10.31
N ALA A 365 -2.28 8.92 9.35
CA ALA A 365 -0.88 9.22 9.57
C ALA A 365 -0.65 10.74 9.64
N THR A 366 -1.25 11.39 10.63
CA THR A 366 -1.08 12.80 10.97
C THR A 366 -1.42 13.04 12.43
N SER A 367 -1.22 14.25 12.97
CA SER A 367 -1.43 14.53 14.39
C SER A 367 -2.88 14.26 14.83
N THR A 368 -3.04 13.81 16.08
CA THR A 368 -4.37 13.56 16.68
C THR A 368 -5.27 14.78 16.61
N ALA A 369 -4.73 15.98 16.88
CA ALA A 369 -5.49 17.23 16.81
C ALA A 369 -6.01 17.51 15.39
N THR A 370 -5.20 17.24 14.37
CA THR A 370 -5.61 17.37 12.96
C THR A 370 -6.72 16.39 12.60
N LEU A 371 -6.64 15.15 13.09
CA LEU A 371 -7.65 14.12 12.87
C LEU A 371 -8.98 14.47 13.55
N GLU A 372 -8.95 14.94 14.80
CA GLU A 372 -10.15 15.39 15.51
C GLU A 372 -10.87 16.50 14.77
N GLU A 373 -10.13 17.53 14.35
CA GLU A 373 -10.70 18.65 13.62
C GLU A 373 -11.28 18.21 12.27
N ALA A 374 -10.55 17.40 11.51
CA ALA A 374 -11.05 16.86 10.25
C ALA A 374 -12.33 16.03 10.44
N CYS A 375 -12.37 15.16 11.43
CA CYS A 375 -13.56 14.35 11.73
C CYS A 375 -14.75 15.20 12.16
N LYS A 376 -14.55 16.27 12.97
CA LYS A 376 -15.60 17.24 13.30
C LYS A 376 -16.16 17.92 12.06
N ARG A 377 -15.31 18.33 11.11
CA ARG A 377 -15.73 18.93 9.84
C ARG A 377 -16.54 17.92 9.00
N ILE A 378 -16.12 16.65 8.94
CA ILE A 378 -16.86 15.59 8.25
C ILE A 378 -18.23 15.37 8.91
N GLN A 379 -18.30 15.30 10.24
CA GLN A 379 -19.58 15.17 10.98
C GLN A 379 -20.51 16.34 10.69
N ARG A 380 -20.01 17.58 10.69
CA ARG A 380 -20.77 18.79 10.37
C ARG A 380 -21.30 18.76 8.94
N PHE A 381 -20.44 18.40 7.97
CA PHE A 381 -20.85 18.23 6.58
C PHE A 381 -21.98 17.21 6.45
N CYS A 382 -21.80 16.01 7.00
CA CYS A 382 -22.79 14.94 6.97
C CYS A 382 -24.10 15.32 7.67
N GLY A 383 -24.02 16.08 8.77
CA GLY A 383 -25.18 16.58 9.52
C GLY A 383 -26.03 17.58 8.74
N ASN A 384 -25.42 18.32 7.83
CA ASN A 384 -26.07 19.35 7.01
C ASN A 384 -26.62 18.81 5.67
N LEU A 385 -26.40 17.53 5.33
CA LEU A 385 -26.97 16.91 4.14
C LEU A 385 -28.49 16.72 4.29
N LYS A 386 -29.24 17.14 3.28
CA LYS A 386 -30.72 17.11 3.21
C LYS A 386 -31.21 16.05 2.24
#